data_81dc8a3e6d690daa8f54c905279ee199
#
_entry.id   81dc8a3e6d690daa8f54c905279ee199
#
_cell.length_a   1.000
_cell.length_b   1.000
_cell.length_c   1.000
_cell.angle_alpha   90.00
_cell.angle_beta   90.00
_cell.angle_gamma   90.00
#
_symmetry.space_group_name_H-M   'P 1'
#
loop_
_entity.id
_entity.type
_entity.pdbx_description
1 polymer ?
#
loop_
_entity_poly.entity_id
_entity_poly.type
_entity_poly.pdbx_seq_one_letter_code
_entity_poly.pdbx_strand_id
1 'polypeptide(L)'
;MEVQLLDGERIDDLERNGYRIIQNPNGFCFGMDAVLLSGFVPPKTGGRILDLGTGTGIIPILLRAKTKSRDITGLEIQERSVEMAGRSVRLNDLEGDIKIVKGDIKEASEIFEKASFDAVTSNPPYMKTDGGIKNPSETKAIARHEVLCTFEDVASQTSKLLKEGGKFYLVHRPERLSEIMSTLKAHRLEPKRLKMVHSFVDSEAVLFLLEASLGGRSGMKIEKPLIIYKEKGVYTDEIYEIYGF
;
A
#
# COMPACT_ATOMS: atom_id res chain seq x y z
N MET A 1 16.60 14.78 14.08
CA MET A 1 16.29 16.24 13.83
C MET A 1 14.89 16.55 14.33
N GLU A 2 14.70 17.74 14.94
CA GLU A 2 13.35 18.15 15.35
C GLU A 2 12.56 18.53 14.08
N VAL A 3 11.48 17.79 13.80
CA VAL A 3 10.63 18.04 12.62
C VAL A 3 9.46 18.91 13.06
N GLN A 4 9.29 20.07 12.42
CA GLN A 4 8.20 20.99 12.70
C GLN A 4 6.85 20.39 12.23
N LEU A 5 5.85 20.35 13.11
CA LEU A 5 4.47 20.03 12.75
C LEU A 5 3.75 21.29 12.24
N LEU A 6 2.93 21.10 11.21
CA LEU A 6 2.02 22.14 10.71
C LEU A 6 0.68 22.07 11.47
N ASP A 7 -0.13 23.12 11.28
CA ASP A 7 -1.43 23.21 11.96
C ASP A 7 -2.33 22.00 11.62
N GLY A 8 -2.92 21.41 12.66
CA GLY A 8 -3.76 20.23 12.58
C GLY A 8 -3.03 18.91 12.36
N GLU A 9 -1.68 18.89 12.40
CA GLU A 9 -0.90 17.64 12.30
C GLU A 9 -0.61 17.06 13.69
N ARG A 10 -0.43 15.75 13.70
CA ARG A 10 0.03 14.99 14.86
C ARG A 10 1.05 13.94 14.46
N ILE A 11 1.81 13.45 15.44
CA ILE A 11 2.70 12.29 15.28
C ILE A 11 2.00 11.08 15.89
N ASP A 12 1.90 10.02 15.12
CA ASP A 12 1.44 8.70 15.56
C ASP A 12 2.63 7.73 15.62
N ASP A 13 2.69 6.89 16.67
CA ASP A 13 3.64 5.79 16.79
C ASP A 13 3.20 4.64 15.88
N LEU A 14 4.15 3.99 15.20
CA LEU A 14 3.89 2.82 14.36
C LEU A 14 4.10 1.51 15.12
N GLU A 15 4.46 1.59 16.40
CA GLU A 15 4.74 0.44 17.30
C GLU A 15 5.73 -0.56 16.69
N ARG A 16 6.57 -0.07 15.76
CA ARG A 16 7.54 -0.88 15.04
C ARG A 16 8.86 -0.15 14.91
N ASN A 17 9.93 -0.70 15.50
CA ASN A 17 11.28 -0.13 15.50
C ASN A 17 11.37 1.31 16.04
N GLY A 18 10.39 1.77 16.83
CA GLY A 18 10.28 3.16 17.28
C GLY A 18 9.96 4.15 16.15
N TYR A 19 9.52 3.66 14.99
CA TYR A 19 9.16 4.54 13.87
C TYR A 19 7.84 5.25 14.12
N ARG A 20 7.79 6.49 13.66
CA ARG A 20 6.67 7.41 13.82
C ARG A 20 6.25 7.98 12.49
N ILE A 21 5.02 8.45 12.39
CA ILE A 21 4.48 9.05 11.17
C ILE A 21 3.72 10.33 11.50
N ILE A 22 3.85 11.33 10.63
CA ILE A 22 3.09 12.57 10.70
C ILE A 22 1.77 12.36 9.94
N GLN A 23 0.66 12.72 10.57
CA GLN A 23 -0.66 12.66 9.97
C GLN A 23 -1.46 13.93 10.24
N ASN A 24 -2.43 14.19 9.37
CA ASN A 24 -3.41 15.25 9.57
C ASN A 24 -4.82 14.65 9.64
N PRO A 25 -5.49 14.63 10.81
CA PRO A 25 -6.84 14.10 10.98
C PRO A 25 -7.91 14.77 10.10
N ASN A 26 -7.66 16.00 9.65
CA ASN A 26 -8.54 16.71 8.73
C ASN A 26 -8.32 16.31 7.26
N GLY A 27 -7.35 15.44 6.98
CA GLY A 27 -7.03 14.88 5.68
C GLY A 27 -7.18 13.37 5.66
N PHE A 28 -6.44 12.71 4.76
CA PHE A 28 -6.35 11.27 4.73
C PHE A 28 -5.39 10.77 5.83
N CYS A 29 -5.89 9.91 6.73
CA CYS A 29 -5.06 9.12 7.63
C CYS A 29 -5.00 7.69 7.12
N PHE A 30 -3.84 7.02 7.30
CA PHE A 30 -3.73 5.62 6.92
C PHE A 30 -4.68 4.74 7.74
N GLY A 31 -5.17 3.68 7.10
CA GLY A 31 -5.96 2.65 7.75
C GLY A 31 -5.15 1.38 8.01
N MET A 32 -5.81 0.39 8.59
CA MET A 32 -5.26 -0.95 8.82
C MET A 32 -4.77 -1.61 7.51
N ASP A 33 -5.39 -1.33 6.38
CA ASP A 33 -5.07 -1.83 5.05
C ASP A 33 -3.59 -1.63 4.68
N ALA A 34 -3.03 -0.44 4.92
CA ALA A 34 -1.61 -0.17 4.69
C ALA A 34 -0.68 -1.02 5.58
N VAL A 35 -1.06 -1.22 6.85
CA VAL A 35 -0.32 -2.05 7.80
C VAL A 35 -0.37 -3.52 7.37
N LEU A 36 -1.55 -4.02 6.97
CA LEU A 36 -1.75 -5.38 6.49
C LEU A 36 -0.98 -5.64 5.20
N LEU A 37 -1.02 -4.69 4.23
CA LEU A 37 -0.25 -4.80 2.99
C LEU A 37 1.25 -4.88 3.27
N SER A 38 1.78 -4.02 4.13
CA SER A 38 3.20 -4.05 4.50
C SER A 38 3.60 -5.36 5.19
N GLY A 39 2.70 -5.98 5.97
CA GLY A 39 2.89 -7.28 6.61
C GLY A 39 2.77 -8.47 5.65
N PHE A 40 2.07 -8.30 4.52
CA PHE A 40 1.92 -9.33 3.50
C PHE A 40 3.15 -9.46 2.60
N VAL A 41 3.94 -8.38 2.47
CA VAL A 41 5.24 -8.42 1.78
C VAL A 41 6.22 -9.30 2.57
N PRO A 42 6.82 -10.34 1.97
CA PRO A 42 7.70 -11.25 2.68
C PRO A 42 8.89 -10.54 3.33
N PRO A 43 9.27 -10.84 4.58
CA PRO A 43 10.40 -10.20 5.28
C PRO A 43 11.76 -10.33 4.56
N LYS A 44 11.92 -11.38 3.74
CA LYS A 44 13.13 -11.60 2.93
C LYS A 44 13.23 -10.72 1.70
N THR A 45 12.15 -9.99 1.35
CA THR A 45 12.15 -9.08 0.19
C THR A 45 13.24 -8.03 0.36
N GLY A 46 14.07 -7.92 -0.63
CA GLY A 46 15.19 -6.95 -0.72
C GLY A 46 15.16 -6.25 -2.07
N GLY A 47 16.24 -5.52 -2.40
CA GLY A 47 16.33 -4.76 -3.64
C GLY A 47 15.49 -3.49 -3.62
N ARG A 48 15.14 -3.00 -4.81
CA ARG A 48 14.40 -1.74 -5.00
C ARG A 48 12.89 -1.98 -4.91
N ILE A 49 12.23 -1.23 -4.04
CA ILE A 49 10.76 -1.29 -3.88
C ILE A 49 10.17 0.07 -4.25
N LEU A 50 9.07 0.05 -5.00
CA LEU A 50 8.27 1.24 -5.30
C LEU A 50 6.88 1.09 -4.68
N ASP A 51 6.41 2.13 -4.00
CA ASP A 51 5.05 2.25 -3.51
C ASP A 51 4.29 3.27 -4.34
N LEU A 52 3.27 2.81 -5.08
CA LEU A 52 2.45 3.65 -5.97
C LEU A 52 1.25 4.23 -5.21
N GLY A 53 1.19 5.57 -5.12
CA GLY A 53 0.18 6.28 -4.35
C GLY A 53 0.48 6.22 -2.85
N THR A 54 1.70 6.58 -2.47
CA THR A 54 2.25 6.36 -1.12
C THR A 54 1.56 7.18 -0.02
N GLY A 55 0.79 8.21 -0.38
CA GLY A 55 0.14 9.09 0.57
C GLY A 55 1.13 9.73 1.54
N THR A 56 0.93 9.53 2.82
CA THR A 56 1.79 10.07 3.90
C THR A 56 3.08 9.26 4.13
N GLY A 57 3.37 8.26 3.29
CA GLY A 57 4.60 7.47 3.35
C GLY A 57 4.55 6.29 4.32
N ILE A 58 3.38 5.88 4.78
CA ILE A 58 3.21 4.79 5.76
C ILE A 58 3.78 3.46 5.26
N ILE A 59 3.46 3.07 4.01
CA ILE A 59 3.90 1.78 3.46
C ILE A 59 5.42 1.74 3.32
N PRO A 60 6.12 2.71 2.72
CA PRO A 60 7.58 2.76 2.71
C PRO A 60 8.24 2.63 4.08
N ILE A 61 7.76 3.36 5.09
CA ILE A 61 8.32 3.31 6.45
C ILE A 61 8.12 1.91 7.07
N LEU A 62 6.94 1.32 6.92
CA LEU A 62 6.67 -0.03 7.42
C LEU A 62 7.45 -1.11 6.65
N LEU A 63 7.60 -0.97 5.33
CA LEU A 63 8.42 -1.90 4.53
C LEU A 63 9.89 -1.85 4.95
N ARG A 64 10.40 -0.66 5.27
CA ARG A 64 11.74 -0.50 5.79
C ARG A 64 11.96 -1.23 7.12
N ALA A 65 10.92 -1.27 7.97
CA ALA A 65 10.95 -2.01 9.24
C ALA A 65 10.81 -3.52 9.07
N LYS A 66 10.03 -3.97 8.09
CA LYS A 66 9.56 -5.36 7.95
C LYS A 66 10.32 -6.17 6.90
N THR A 67 11.09 -5.52 6.02
CA THR A 67 11.82 -6.18 4.92
C THR A 67 13.32 -5.95 4.99
N LYS A 68 14.07 -6.56 4.07
CA LYS A 68 15.51 -6.33 3.92
C LYS A 68 15.86 -5.16 3.00
N SER A 69 14.85 -4.53 2.37
CA SER A 69 15.11 -3.43 1.45
C SER A 69 15.65 -2.20 2.17
N ARG A 70 16.61 -1.55 1.49
CA ARG A 70 17.20 -0.26 1.85
C ARG A 70 17.09 0.76 0.70
N ASP A 71 16.33 0.44 -0.32
CA ASP A 71 16.08 1.31 -1.48
C ASP A 71 14.57 1.27 -1.76
N ILE A 72 13.82 2.11 -1.05
CA ILE A 72 12.37 2.18 -1.13
C ILE A 72 11.98 3.56 -1.64
N THR A 73 11.13 3.60 -2.66
CA THR A 73 10.62 4.84 -3.22
C THR A 73 9.10 4.90 -3.05
N GLY A 74 8.57 6.01 -2.57
CA GLY A 74 7.14 6.33 -2.59
C GLY A 74 6.85 7.35 -3.68
N LEU A 75 5.89 7.07 -4.57
CA LEU A 75 5.37 8.00 -5.58
C LEU A 75 4.01 8.53 -5.15
N GLU A 76 3.84 9.85 -5.16
CA GLU A 76 2.60 10.51 -4.75
C GLU A 76 2.37 11.77 -5.58
N ILE A 77 1.12 11.99 -6.01
CA ILE A 77 0.76 13.13 -6.84
C ILE A 77 0.47 14.40 -6.03
N GLN A 78 -0.03 14.23 -4.79
CA GLN A 78 -0.44 15.34 -3.95
C GLN A 78 0.75 15.98 -3.24
N GLU A 79 1.03 17.26 -3.54
CA GLU A 79 2.11 18.06 -2.95
C GLU A 79 2.16 17.97 -1.42
N ARG A 80 0.99 18.16 -0.78
CA ARG A 80 0.89 18.14 0.68
C ARG A 80 1.25 16.78 1.28
N SER A 81 0.84 15.68 0.63
CA SER A 81 1.17 14.32 1.06
C SER A 81 2.67 14.03 0.87
N VAL A 82 3.24 14.45 -0.26
CA VAL A 82 4.68 14.34 -0.55
C VAL A 82 5.51 15.05 0.53
N GLU A 83 5.14 16.28 0.87
CA GLU A 83 5.82 17.09 1.88
C GLU A 83 5.75 16.41 3.26
N MET A 84 4.54 15.97 3.68
CA MET A 84 4.32 15.27 4.94
C MET A 84 5.07 13.93 5.03
N ALA A 85 5.06 13.14 3.93
CA ALA A 85 5.81 11.90 3.83
C ALA A 85 7.32 12.15 3.95
N GLY A 86 7.84 13.18 3.29
CA GLY A 86 9.24 13.58 3.41
C GLY A 86 9.65 13.96 4.83
N ARG A 87 8.78 14.66 5.57
CA ARG A 87 9.02 14.95 7.00
C ARG A 87 8.95 13.67 7.85
N SER A 88 8.01 12.77 7.56
CA SER A 88 7.93 11.47 8.24
C SER A 88 9.19 10.62 8.05
N VAL A 89 9.76 10.62 6.85
CA VAL A 89 11.03 9.96 6.55
C VAL A 89 12.16 10.56 7.39
N ARG A 90 12.29 11.91 7.40
CA ARG A 90 13.30 12.61 8.23
C ARG A 90 13.11 12.38 9.73
N LEU A 91 11.86 12.34 10.23
CA LEU A 91 11.54 12.08 11.62
C LEU A 91 12.11 10.75 12.14
N ASN A 92 12.34 9.81 11.23
CA ASN A 92 12.84 8.47 11.51
C ASN A 92 14.30 8.25 11.06
N ASP A 93 15.01 9.29 10.61
CA ASP A 93 16.37 9.22 10.06
C ASP A 93 16.50 8.19 8.90
N LEU A 94 15.51 8.17 7.99
CA LEU A 94 15.40 7.17 6.91
C LEU A 94 15.69 7.72 5.51
N GLU A 95 16.22 8.94 5.38
CA GLU A 95 16.51 9.57 4.07
C GLU A 95 17.52 8.78 3.22
N GLY A 96 18.37 7.99 3.86
CA GLY A 96 19.30 7.10 3.16
C GLY A 96 18.65 5.86 2.55
N ASP A 97 17.49 5.46 3.05
CA ASP A 97 16.79 4.22 2.70
C ASP A 97 15.46 4.47 1.95
N ILE A 98 14.83 5.64 2.14
CA ILE A 98 13.52 5.97 1.59
C ILE A 98 13.57 7.31 0.85
N LYS A 99 13.03 7.31 -0.38
CA LYS A 99 12.82 8.52 -1.20
C LYS A 99 11.34 8.73 -1.45
N ILE A 100 10.87 9.96 -1.31
CA ILE A 100 9.51 10.36 -1.69
C ILE A 100 9.61 11.22 -2.94
N VAL A 101 8.90 10.81 -3.99
CA VAL A 101 8.91 11.46 -5.31
C VAL A 101 7.50 11.96 -5.61
N LYS A 102 7.40 13.23 -6.04
CA LYS A 102 6.14 13.78 -6.55
C LYS A 102 5.97 13.38 -8.00
N GLY A 103 4.82 12.79 -8.34
CA GLY A 103 4.49 12.44 -9.71
C GLY A 103 3.17 11.71 -9.85
N ASP A 104 2.67 11.64 -11.08
CA ASP A 104 1.48 10.88 -11.43
C ASP A 104 1.84 9.41 -11.70
N ILE A 105 1.06 8.48 -11.15
CA ILE A 105 1.23 7.04 -11.41
C ILE A 105 1.20 6.75 -12.92
N LYS A 106 0.36 7.45 -13.70
CA LYS A 106 0.26 7.26 -15.16
C LYS A 106 1.56 7.54 -15.90
N GLU A 107 2.42 8.37 -15.34
CA GLU A 107 3.71 8.77 -15.89
C GLU A 107 4.89 8.05 -15.21
N ALA A 108 4.62 7.10 -14.31
CA ALA A 108 5.66 6.49 -13.49
C ALA A 108 6.80 5.86 -14.31
N SER A 109 6.52 5.27 -15.50
CA SER A 109 7.56 4.75 -16.40
C SER A 109 8.35 5.82 -17.19
N GLU A 110 7.99 7.09 -17.04
CA GLU A 110 8.75 8.24 -17.54
C GLU A 110 9.61 8.85 -16.43
N ILE A 111 9.14 8.73 -15.18
CA ILE A 111 9.85 9.19 -13.98
C ILE A 111 10.95 8.21 -13.56
N PHE A 112 10.68 6.91 -13.68
CA PHE A 112 11.59 5.85 -13.24
C PHE A 112 12.07 4.98 -14.41
N GLU A 113 13.28 4.45 -14.26
CA GLU A 113 13.82 3.47 -15.18
C GLU A 113 12.95 2.21 -15.23
N LYS A 114 12.62 1.75 -16.45
CA LYS A 114 11.84 0.54 -16.70
C LYS A 114 12.60 -0.70 -16.24
N ALA A 115 11.88 -1.73 -15.83
CA ALA A 115 12.43 -3.00 -15.37
C ALA A 115 13.51 -2.84 -14.29
N SER A 116 13.34 -1.86 -13.37
CA SER A 116 14.34 -1.53 -12.35
C SER A 116 13.94 -1.90 -10.92
N PHE A 117 12.66 -2.20 -10.67
CA PHE A 117 12.16 -2.53 -9.34
C PHE A 117 12.01 -4.05 -9.14
N ASP A 118 12.40 -4.52 -7.97
CA ASP A 118 12.23 -5.91 -7.54
C ASP A 118 10.82 -6.17 -7.00
N ALA A 119 10.22 -5.13 -6.40
CA ALA A 119 8.84 -5.17 -5.94
C ALA A 119 8.14 -3.82 -6.13
N VAL A 120 6.82 -3.88 -6.33
CA VAL A 120 5.92 -2.72 -6.33
C VAL A 120 4.79 -3.01 -5.35
N THR A 121 4.40 -2.01 -4.55
CA THR A 121 3.22 -2.04 -3.67
C THR A 121 2.22 -0.98 -4.12
N SER A 122 0.93 -1.22 -3.86
CA SER A 122 -0.09 -0.18 -3.99
C SER A 122 -1.27 -0.46 -3.06
N ASN A 123 -1.72 0.58 -2.39
CA ASN A 123 -2.98 0.65 -1.67
C ASN A 123 -3.83 1.75 -2.32
N PRO A 124 -4.42 1.48 -3.50
CA PRO A 124 -5.15 2.50 -4.25
C PRO A 124 -6.45 2.88 -3.54
N PRO A 125 -6.98 4.09 -3.75
CA PRO A 125 -8.28 4.46 -3.20
C PRO A 125 -9.39 3.53 -3.71
N TYR A 126 -10.29 3.11 -2.81
CA TYR A 126 -11.39 2.19 -3.15
C TYR A 126 -12.63 2.97 -3.54
N MET A 127 -13.10 2.91 -4.81
CA MET A 127 -14.46 3.32 -5.13
C MET A 127 -15.45 2.26 -4.71
N LYS A 128 -16.52 2.68 -4.06
CA LYS A 128 -17.70 1.86 -3.88
C LYS A 128 -18.50 1.92 -5.19
N THR A 129 -18.68 0.77 -5.84
CA THR A 129 -19.49 0.63 -7.06
C THR A 129 -20.99 0.80 -6.81
N ASP A 130 -21.46 0.80 -5.55
CA ASP A 130 -22.86 0.99 -5.19
C ASP A 130 -23.04 1.80 -3.91
N GLY A 131 -23.67 2.93 -4.06
CA GLY A 131 -24.65 3.68 -3.30
C GLY A 131 -24.69 3.62 -1.77
N GLY A 132 -23.59 3.75 -1.07
CA GLY A 132 -23.62 3.95 0.38
C GLY A 132 -22.84 5.19 0.81
N ILE A 133 -23.34 6.38 0.47
CA ILE A 133 -22.73 7.66 0.86
C ILE A 133 -22.90 7.85 2.37
N LYS A 134 -21.88 7.49 3.16
CA LYS A 134 -21.84 7.86 4.59
C LYS A 134 -21.17 9.22 4.84
N ASN A 135 -20.36 9.72 3.90
CA ASN A 135 -19.71 11.01 4.04
C ASN A 135 -19.43 11.66 2.68
N PRO A 136 -20.15 12.75 2.30
CA PRO A 136 -20.02 13.38 0.98
C PRO A 136 -18.61 13.96 0.70
N SER A 137 -17.84 14.30 1.72
CA SER A 137 -16.47 14.84 1.57
C SER A 137 -15.47 13.76 1.21
N GLU A 138 -15.55 12.58 1.84
CA GLU A 138 -14.70 11.42 1.52
C GLU A 138 -15.00 10.87 0.13
N THR A 139 -16.28 10.76 -0.24
CA THR A 139 -16.69 10.29 -1.56
C THR A 139 -16.17 11.20 -2.68
N LYS A 140 -16.19 12.52 -2.48
CA LYS A 140 -15.64 13.48 -3.45
C LYS A 140 -14.11 13.40 -3.56
N ALA A 141 -13.41 13.16 -2.46
CA ALA A 141 -11.97 12.96 -2.48
C ALA A 141 -11.60 11.66 -3.22
N ILE A 142 -12.23 10.54 -2.86
CA ILE A 142 -12.03 9.22 -3.49
C ILE A 142 -12.37 9.28 -4.98
N ALA A 143 -13.54 9.87 -5.35
CA ALA A 143 -13.95 10.01 -6.74
C ALA A 143 -12.96 10.85 -7.57
N ARG A 144 -12.37 11.92 -6.99
CA ARG A 144 -11.33 12.70 -7.68
C ARG A 144 -10.07 11.88 -7.92
N HIS A 145 -9.68 11.01 -6.99
CA HIS A 145 -8.49 10.17 -7.13
C HIS A 145 -8.66 9.09 -8.19
N GLU A 146 -9.82 8.42 -8.29
CA GLU A 146 -10.06 7.42 -9.36
C GLU A 146 -10.31 8.06 -10.74
N VAL A 147 -10.83 9.27 -10.81
CA VAL A 147 -10.84 10.04 -12.06
C VAL A 147 -9.41 10.36 -12.53
N LEU A 148 -8.47 10.46 -11.59
CA LEU A 148 -7.06 10.73 -11.89
C LEU A 148 -6.24 9.48 -12.23
N CYS A 149 -6.52 8.31 -11.61
CA CYS A 149 -5.77 7.07 -11.81
C CYS A 149 -6.67 5.84 -11.64
N THR A 150 -6.80 5.04 -12.70
CA THR A 150 -7.54 3.77 -12.70
C THR A 150 -6.65 2.61 -12.24
N PHE A 151 -7.25 1.45 -11.91
CA PHE A 151 -6.47 0.25 -11.62
C PHE A 151 -5.72 -0.28 -12.87
N GLU A 152 -6.25 -0.02 -14.06
CA GLU A 152 -5.57 -0.28 -15.34
C GLU A 152 -4.24 0.50 -15.44
N ASP A 153 -4.23 1.78 -15.03
CA ASP A 153 -3.01 2.60 -15.00
C ASP A 153 -1.99 2.00 -14.03
N VAL A 154 -2.43 1.61 -12.82
CA VAL A 154 -1.55 0.97 -11.82
C VAL A 154 -0.94 -0.32 -12.37
N ALA A 155 -1.74 -1.21 -12.97
CA ALA A 155 -1.26 -2.48 -13.50
C ALA A 155 -0.30 -2.27 -14.70
N SER A 156 -0.66 -1.35 -15.61
CA SER A 156 0.17 -0.99 -16.77
C SER A 156 1.53 -0.46 -16.35
N GLN A 157 1.58 0.51 -15.44
CA GLN A 157 2.83 1.09 -14.98
C GLN A 157 3.65 0.09 -14.15
N THR A 158 3.01 -0.69 -13.29
CA THR A 158 3.66 -1.76 -12.53
C THR A 158 4.38 -2.75 -13.45
N SER A 159 3.73 -3.18 -14.54
CA SER A 159 4.33 -4.13 -15.49
C SER A 159 5.56 -3.58 -16.21
N LYS A 160 5.59 -2.27 -16.46
CA LYS A 160 6.74 -1.60 -17.10
C LYS A 160 7.93 -1.41 -16.15
N LEU A 161 7.64 -1.21 -14.86
CA LEU A 161 8.64 -0.85 -13.85
C LEU A 161 9.28 -2.06 -13.17
N LEU A 162 8.55 -3.17 -13.05
CA LEU A 162 9.07 -4.40 -12.47
C LEU A 162 10.12 -5.06 -13.37
N LYS A 163 11.15 -5.62 -12.74
CA LYS A 163 12.03 -6.61 -13.35
C LYS A 163 11.22 -7.86 -13.70
N GLU A 164 11.69 -8.65 -14.68
CA GLU A 164 11.10 -9.97 -14.96
C GLU A 164 11.16 -10.84 -13.68
N GLY A 165 10.04 -11.45 -13.32
CA GLY A 165 9.88 -12.18 -12.04
C GLY A 165 9.65 -11.31 -10.82
N GLY A 166 9.73 -9.99 -10.95
CA GLY A 166 9.44 -9.02 -9.89
C GLY A 166 8.02 -9.15 -9.36
N LYS A 167 7.76 -8.64 -8.16
CA LYS A 167 6.53 -8.87 -7.42
C LYS A 167 5.70 -7.60 -7.29
N PHE A 168 4.40 -7.75 -7.49
CA PHE A 168 3.40 -6.73 -7.19
C PHE A 168 2.57 -7.14 -5.98
N TYR A 169 2.42 -6.26 -5.01
CA TYR A 169 1.61 -6.47 -3.81
C TYR A 169 0.50 -5.43 -3.73
N LEU A 170 -0.72 -5.89 -3.52
CA LEU A 170 -1.93 -5.08 -3.54
C LEU A 170 -2.82 -5.42 -2.35
N VAL A 171 -3.46 -4.42 -1.77
CA VAL A 171 -4.63 -4.56 -0.91
C VAL A 171 -5.83 -3.92 -1.61
N HIS A 172 -7.00 -4.58 -1.57
CA HIS A 172 -8.21 -4.02 -2.17
C HIS A 172 -9.49 -4.65 -1.59
N ARG A 173 -10.63 -4.11 -1.99
CA ARG A 173 -11.95 -4.62 -1.63
C ARG A 173 -12.32 -5.88 -2.42
N PRO A 174 -13.00 -6.89 -1.80
CA PRO A 174 -13.35 -8.16 -2.44
C PRO A 174 -14.21 -8.02 -3.69
N GLU A 175 -15.08 -7.02 -3.75
CA GLU A 175 -16.02 -6.79 -4.86
C GLU A 175 -15.30 -6.57 -6.20
N ARG A 176 -14.06 -6.06 -6.15
CA ARG A 176 -13.25 -5.81 -7.37
C ARG A 176 -12.26 -6.94 -7.69
N LEU A 177 -12.26 -8.04 -6.94
CA LEU A 177 -11.27 -9.10 -7.11
C LEU A 177 -11.25 -9.65 -8.54
N SER A 178 -12.41 -9.94 -9.12
CA SER A 178 -12.50 -10.52 -10.48
C SER A 178 -11.96 -9.57 -11.54
N GLU A 179 -12.32 -8.29 -11.48
CA GLU A 179 -11.82 -7.25 -12.38
C GLU A 179 -10.29 -7.10 -12.25
N ILE A 180 -9.81 -6.97 -11.00
CA ILE A 180 -8.39 -6.80 -10.70
C ILE A 180 -7.57 -7.98 -11.22
N MET A 181 -8.02 -9.21 -11.01
CA MET A 181 -7.31 -10.40 -11.52
C MET A 181 -7.24 -10.42 -13.05
N SER A 182 -8.31 -10.02 -13.73
CA SER A 182 -8.36 -9.94 -15.20
C SER A 182 -7.38 -8.87 -15.72
N THR A 183 -7.40 -7.68 -15.12
CA THR A 183 -6.50 -6.58 -15.46
C THR A 183 -5.04 -6.95 -15.24
N LEU A 184 -4.70 -7.55 -14.08
CA LEU A 184 -3.33 -8.00 -13.82
C LEU A 184 -2.82 -8.97 -14.89
N LYS A 185 -3.64 -9.97 -15.27
CA LYS A 185 -3.27 -10.95 -16.31
C LYS A 185 -3.08 -10.30 -17.66
N ALA A 186 -3.90 -9.31 -18.05
CA ALA A 186 -3.74 -8.54 -19.27
C ALA A 186 -2.38 -7.83 -19.35
N HIS A 187 -1.81 -7.45 -18.20
CA HIS A 187 -0.50 -6.82 -18.08
C HIS A 187 0.64 -7.77 -17.71
N ARG A 188 0.50 -9.09 -17.96
CA ARG A 188 1.52 -10.10 -17.64
C ARG A 188 1.86 -10.22 -16.15
N LEU A 189 1.02 -9.66 -15.26
CA LEU A 189 1.13 -9.78 -13.82
C LEU A 189 0.31 -10.99 -13.36
N GLU A 190 0.94 -12.16 -13.27
CA GLU A 190 0.26 -13.40 -12.92
C GLU A 190 0.02 -13.47 -11.40
N PRO A 191 -1.25 -13.58 -10.92
CA PRO A 191 -1.57 -13.74 -9.51
C PRO A 191 -0.94 -14.98 -8.90
N LYS A 192 -0.27 -14.85 -7.76
CA LYS A 192 0.51 -15.92 -7.11
C LYS A 192 0.04 -16.28 -5.71
N ARG A 193 -0.39 -15.28 -4.94
CA ARG A 193 -0.91 -15.48 -3.59
C ARG A 193 -2.13 -14.60 -3.38
N LEU A 194 -3.15 -15.16 -2.75
CA LEU A 194 -4.36 -14.45 -2.33
C LEU A 194 -4.62 -14.76 -0.86
N LYS A 195 -4.86 -13.74 -0.05
CA LYS A 195 -5.27 -13.84 1.35
C LYS A 195 -6.49 -12.97 1.57
N MET A 196 -7.62 -13.57 1.95
CA MET A 196 -8.82 -12.83 2.33
C MET A 196 -8.67 -12.32 3.75
N VAL A 197 -9.21 -11.14 4.02
CA VAL A 197 -9.19 -10.50 5.35
C VAL A 197 -10.61 -10.34 5.83
N HIS A 198 -10.91 -10.85 7.03
CA HIS A 198 -12.22 -10.83 7.66
C HIS A 198 -12.16 -10.07 8.98
N SER A 199 -13.21 -9.33 9.30
CA SER A 199 -13.31 -8.68 10.61
C SER A 199 -13.39 -9.72 11.73
N PHE A 200 -14.24 -10.74 11.58
CA PHE A 200 -14.42 -11.88 12.49
C PHE A 200 -14.45 -13.18 11.70
N VAL A 201 -14.27 -14.30 12.39
CA VAL A 201 -14.19 -15.63 11.77
C VAL A 201 -15.45 -16.02 10.98
N ASP A 202 -16.60 -15.52 11.39
CA ASP A 202 -17.93 -15.76 10.81
C ASP A 202 -18.44 -14.59 9.95
N SER A 203 -17.62 -13.56 9.70
CA SER A 203 -17.97 -12.42 8.86
C SER A 203 -17.53 -12.62 7.41
N GLU A 204 -18.14 -11.87 6.49
CA GLU A 204 -17.65 -11.77 5.12
C GLU A 204 -16.28 -11.09 5.07
N ALA A 205 -15.54 -11.35 3.97
CA ALA A 205 -14.27 -10.68 3.75
C ALA A 205 -14.46 -9.17 3.53
N VAL A 206 -13.63 -8.37 4.18
CA VAL A 206 -13.65 -6.90 4.07
C VAL A 206 -12.56 -6.36 3.17
N LEU A 207 -11.46 -7.11 3.02
CA LEU A 207 -10.32 -6.82 2.15
C LEU A 207 -9.75 -8.13 1.58
N PHE A 208 -8.94 -8.00 0.55
CA PHE A 208 -7.99 -9.03 0.16
C PHE A 208 -6.59 -8.46 -0.01
N LEU A 209 -5.59 -9.31 0.20
CA LEU A 209 -4.19 -9.09 -0.08
C LEU A 209 -3.79 -10.00 -1.25
N LEU A 210 -3.16 -9.44 -2.27
CA LEU A 210 -2.79 -10.18 -3.47
C LEU A 210 -1.32 -9.94 -3.81
N GLU A 211 -0.60 -11.02 -4.15
CA GLU A 211 0.71 -10.97 -4.79
C GLU A 211 0.57 -11.44 -6.23
N ALA A 212 1.12 -10.68 -7.16
CA ALA A 212 1.31 -11.08 -8.55
C ALA A 212 2.79 -11.05 -8.93
N SER A 213 3.17 -11.76 -9.99
CA SER A 213 4.54 -11.78 -10.51
C SER A 213 4.56 -11.44 -11.98
N LEU A 214 5.41 -10.50 -12.37
CA LEU A 214 5.63 -10.19 -13.80
C LEU A 214 6.21 -11.41 -14.51
N GLY A 215 5.57 -11.82 -15.62
CA GLY A 215 5.98 -13.00 -16.40
C GLY A 215 5.83 -14.33 -15.66
N GLY A 216 5.10 -14.37 -14.54
CA GLY A 216 4.90 -15.58 -13.76
C GLY A 216 4.14 -16.66 -14.52
N ARG A 217 4.45 -17.93 -14.25
CA ARG A 217 3.65 -19.07 -14.75
C ARG A 217 2.32 -19.11 -14.03
N SER A 218 1.28 -19.69 -14.63
CA SER A 218 -0.03 -19.87 -14.00
C SER A 218 0.05 -20.68 -12.68
N GLY A 219 -0.94 -20.49 -11.83
CA GLY A 219 -1.06 -21.15 -10.53
C GLY A 219 -0.95 -20.17 -9.36
N MET A 220 -2.01 -20.11 -8.55
CA MET A 220 -2.15 -19.22 -7.41
C MET A 220 -2.38 -20.03 -6.13
N LYS A 221 -1.72 -19.64 -5.03
CA LYS A 221 -1.98 -20.14 -3.69
C LYS A 221 -3.02 -19.27 -3.01
N ILE A 222 -4.11 -19.86 -2.54
CA ILE A 222 -5.04 -19.21 -1.62
C ILE A 222 -4.57 -19.56 -0.20
N GLU A 223 -4.25 -18.53 0.56
CA GLU A 223 -3.79 -18.67 1.95
C GLU A 223 -4.98 -18.77 2.91
N LYS A 224 -4.71 -19.21 4.14
CA LYS A 224 -5.71 -19.14 5.21
C LYS A 224 -6.14 -17.66 5.38
N PRO A 225 -7.44 -17.41 5.63
CA PRO A 225 -7.91 -16.04 5.84
C PRO A 225 -7.23 -15.41 7.06
N LEU A 226 -7.02 -14.10 6.98
CA LEU A 226 -6.58 -13.28 8.10
C LEU A 226 -7.82 -12.80 8.85
N ILE A 227 -7.93 -13.13 10.13
CA ILE A 227 -9.01 -12.68 11.00
C ILE A 227 -8.50 -11.51 11.83
N ILE A 228 -9.19 -10.38 11.80
CA ILE A 228 -8.74 -9.16 12.49
C ILE A 228 -9.00 -9.27 13.98
N TYR A 229 -10.21 -9.62 14.38
CA TYR A 229 -10.62 -9.62 15.78
C TYR A 229 -10.97 -11.02 16.27
N LYS A 230 -10.51 -11.37 17.48
CA LYS A 230 -11.02 -12.53 18.25
C LYS A 230 -12.42 -12.23 18.77
N GLU A 231 -12.58 -11.03 19.31
CA GLU A 231 -13.83 -10.45 19.80
C GLU A 231 -13.80 -8.92 19.66
N LYS A 232 -14.90 -8.24 19.94
CA LYS A 232 -15.00 -6.79 19.77
C LYS A 232 -13.90 -6.05 20.54
N GLY A 233 -13.02 -5.37 19.80
CA GLY A 233 -11.92 -4.58 20.34
C GLY A 233 -10.65 -5.38 20.71
N VAL A 234 -10.62 -6.69 20.46
CA VAL A 234 -9.45 -7.55 20.75
C VAL A 234 -8.92 -8.14 19.44
N TYR A 235 -7.71 -7.78 19.05
CA TYR A 235 -7.06 -8.32 17.88
C TYR A 235 -6.67 -9.81 18.03
N THR A 236 -6.51 -10.49 16.90
CA THR A 236 -5.88 -11.81 16.86
C THR A 236 -4.38 -11.70 17.05
N ASP A 237 -3.71 -12.79 17.44
CA ASP A 237 -2.25 -12.82 17.61
C ASP A 237 -1.54 -12.50 16.29
N GLU A 238 -2.07 -12.97 15.14
CA GLU A 238 -1.52 -12.64 13.82
C GLU A 238 -1.55 -11.13 13.53
N ILE A 239 -2.59 -10.41 13.97
CA ILE A 239 -2.65 -8.95 13.84
C ILE A 239 -1.63 -8.28 14.75
N TYR A 240 -1.50 -8.72 16.00
CA TYR A 240 -0.48 -8.20 16.91
C TYR A 240 0.94 -8.38 16.33
N GLU A 241 1.26 -9.55 15.77
CA GLU A 241 2.55 -9.78 15.09
C GLU A 241 2.76 -8.86 13.89
N ILE A 242 1.72 -8.62 13.07
CA ILE A 242 1.79 -7.70 11.92
C ILE A 242 2.07 -6.26 12.38
N TYR A 243 1.45 -5.82 13.46
CA TYR A 243 1.70 -4.49 14.04
C TYR A 243 3.06 -4.41 14.77
N GLY A 244 3.48 -5.49 15.44
CA GLY A 244 4.76 -5.58 16.15
C GLY A 244 4.65 -5.46 17.66
N PHE A 245 3.45 -5.73 18.17
CA PHE A 245 3.20 -5.83 19.63
C PHE A 245 3.70 -7.15 20.20
#